data_d601f1c1e9fa65ff08d3b332b3cd60aa
#
_entry.id   d601f1c1e9fa65ff08d3b332b3cd60aa
#
_cell.length_a   1.000
_cell.length_b   1.000
_cell.length_c   1.000
_cell.angle_alpha   90.00
_cell.angle_beta   90.00
_cell.angle_gamma   90.00
#
_symmetry.space_group_name_H-M   'P 1'
#
loop_
_entity.id
_entity.type
_entity.pdbx_description
1 polymer ?
#
loop_
_entity_poly.entity_id
_entity_poly.type
_entity_poly.pdbx_seq_one_letter_code
_entity_poly.pdbx_strand_id
1 'polypeptide(L)' 'GMTFLDYVNSVRMEHVVRDLQRTDLSVQKLLEIHGFTNYKLFMKMYKSRFESTPGKMRRYRKEQKIED' A
#
# COMPACT_ATOMS: atom_id res chain seq x y z
N GLY A 1 -16.28 12.60 10.77
CA GLY A 1 -16.49 12.09 9.46
C GLY A 1 -15.30 12.20 8.55
N MET A 2 -15.37 11.48 7.47
CA MET A 2 -14.31 11.42 6.46
C MET A 2 -14.68 12.32 5.29
N THR A 3 -13.73 13.13 4.80
CA THR A 3 -13.98 13.93 3.61
C THR A 3 -14.05 13.04 2.38
N PHE A 4 -14.59 13.58 1.29
CA PHE A 4 -14.64 12.84 0.04
C PHE A 4 -13.23 12.44 -0.42
N LEU A 5 -12.28 13.36 -0.31
CA LEU A 5 -10.90 13.07 -0.71
C LEU A 5 -10.28 11.98 0.16
N ASP A 6 -10.54 12.03 1.45
CA ASP A 6 -10.06 10.98 2.36
C ASP A 6 -10.62 9.63 1.99
N TYR A 7 -11.90 9.59 1.63
CA TYR A 7 -12.53 8.35 1.20
C TYR A 7 -11.89 7.80 -0.07
N VAL A 8 -11.68 8.66 -1.07
CA VAL A 8 -11.07 8.24 -2.33
C VAL A 8 -9.66 7.71 -2.10
N ASN A 9 -8.87 8.41 -1.29
CA ASN A 9 -7.51 7.97 -0.99
C ASN A 9 -7.51 6.65 -0.23
N SER A 10 -8.48 6.45 0.64
CA SER A 10 -8.60 5.20 1.40
C SER A 10 -8.88 4.02 0.47
N VAL A 11 -9.77 4.21 -0.50
CA VAL A 11 -10.07 3.17 -1.48
C VAL A 11 -8.87 2.88 -2.36
N ARG A 12 -8.18 3.93 -2.80
CA ARG A 12 -6.97 3.75 -3.60
C ARG A 12 -5.90 3.00 -2.84
N MET A 13 -5.75 3.30 -1.55
CA MET A 13 -4.77 2.61 -0.72
C MET A 13 -5.09 1.13 -0.59
N GLU A 14 -6.35 0.78 -0.44
CA GLU A 14 -6.74 -0.62 -0.37
C GLU A 14 -6.37 -1.37 -1.65
N HIS A 15 -6.56 -0.74 -2.80
CA HIS A 15 -6.19 -1.35 -4.08
C HIS A 15 -4.67 -1.53 -4.17
N VAL A 16 -3.91 -0.53 -3.73
CA VAL A 16 -2.44 -0.63 -3.74
C VAL A 16 -1.99 -1.77 -2.82
N VAL A 17 -2.55 -1.85 -1.63
CA VAL A 17 -2.19 -2.91 -0.68
C VAL A 17 -2.49 -4.28 -1.25
N ARG A 18 -3.63 -4.44 -1.90
CA ARG A 18 -3.98 -5.71 -2.52
C ARG A 18 -2.98 -6.10 -3.60
N ASP A 19 -2.64 -5.15 -4.47
CA ASP A 19 -1.68 -5.44 -5.53
C ASP A 19 -0.27 -5.66 -4.98
N LEU A 20 0.07 -4.98 -3.89
CA LEU A 20 1.35 -5.18 -3.22
C LEU A 20 1.52 -6.63 -2.78
N GLN A 21 0.43 -7.27 -2.39
CA GLN A 21 0.44 -8.66 -1.97
C GLN A 21 0.38 -9.63 -3.13
N ARG A 22 -0.10 -9.20 -4.29
CA ARG A 22 -0.32 -10.08 -5.45
C ARG A 22 0.72 -9.96 -6.54
N THR A 23 1.46 -8.86 -6.58
CA THR A 23 2.42 -8.61 -7.63
C THR A 23 3.79 -8.33 -7.06
N ASP A 24 4.81 -8.35 -7.92
CA ASP A 24 6.17 -7.97 -7.55
C ASP A 24 6.51 -6.56 -7.99
N LEU A 25 5.52 -5.79 -8.42
CA LEU A 25 5.73 -4.40 -8.82
C LEU A 25 6.17 -3.56 -7.62
N SER A 26 6.98 -2.54 -7.90
CA SER A 26 7.41 -1.63 -6.84
C SER A 26 6.23 -0.83 -6.29
N VAL A 27 6.36 -0.37 -5.04
CA VAL A 27 5.34 0.47 -4.43
C VAL A 27 5.08 1.70 -5.28
N GLN A 28 6.15 2.33 -5.76
CA GLN A 28 6.03 3.53 -6.58
C GLN A 28 5.22 3.25 -7.84
N LYS A 29 5.48 2.12 -8.49
CA LYS A 29 4.74 1.75 -9.68
C LYS A 29 3.26 1.53 -9.40
N LEU A 30 2.96 0.88 -8.30
CA LEU A 30 1.57 0.66 -7.91
C LEU A 30 0.85 1.97 -7.61
N LEU A 31 1.53 2.91 -6.98
CA LEU A 31 0.95 4.22 -6.73
C LEU A 31 0.59 4.93 -8.03
N GLU A 32 1.46 4.83 -9.04
CA GLU A 32 1.20 5.42 -10.35
C GLU A 32 -0.03 4.77 -11.00
N ILE A 33 -0.10 3.45 -10.96
CA ILE A 33 -1.21 2.72 -11.57
C ILE A 33 -2.55 3.12 -10.95
N HIS A 34 -2.58 3.30 -9.64
CA HIS A 34 -3.82 3.60 -8.93
C HIS A 34 -4.07 5.09 -8.75
N GLY A 35 -3.27 5.94 -9.37
CA GLY A 35 -3.52 7.38 -9.35
C GLY A 35 -3.12 8.07 -8.05
N PHE A 36 -2.28 7.46 -7.24
CA PHE A 36 -1.73 8.11 -6.05
C PHE A 36 -0.56 8.99 -6.48
N THR A 37 -0.73 10.30 -6.41
CA THR A 37 0.31 11.22 -6.84
C THR A 37 1.23 11.67 -5.72
N ASN A 38 0.84 11.47 -4.46
CA ASN A 38 1.61 11.93 -3.31
C ASN A 38 2.15 10.72 -2.54
N TYR A 39 3.43 10.42 -2.78
CA TYR A 39 4.09 9.28 -2.15
C TYR A 39 4.15 9.43 -0.63
N LYS A 40 4.49 10.65 -0.17
CA LYS A 40 4.60 10.88 1.27
C LYS A 40 3.26 10.71 1.98
N LEU A 41 2.19 11.16 1.34
CA LEU A 41 0.86 10.99 1.92
C LEU A 41 0.50 9.52 2.02
N PHE A 42 0.79 8.75 0.97
CA PHE A 42 0.54 7.31 1.00
C PHE A 42 1.29 6.64 2.14
N MET A 43 2.58 6.94 2.29
CA MET A 43 3.39 6.33 3.34
C MET A 43 2.86 6.68 4.73
N LYS A 44 2.43 7.93 4.92
CA LYS A 44 1.86 8.36 6.18
C LYS A 44 0.57 7.61 6.49
N MET A 45 -0.30 7.49 5.51
CA MET A 45 -1.56 6.77 5.68
C MET A 45 -1.33 5.29 5.94
N TYR A 46 -0.39 4.70 5.21
CA TYR A 46 -0.09 3.28 5.36
C TYR A 46 0.45 2.99 6.76
N LYS A 47 1.41 3.79 7.21
CA LYS A 47 2.01 3.60 8.54
C LYS A 47 0.97 3.78 9.64
N SER A 48 0.09 4.75 9.49
CA SER A 48 -0.97 4.99 10.46
C SER A 48 -1.94 3.81 10.55
N ARG A 49 -2.23 3.18 9.42
CA ARG A 49 -3.23 2.11 9.37
C ARG A 49 -2.63 0.75 9.74
N PHE A 50 -1.43 0.46 9.32
CA PHE A 50 -0.82 -0.87 9.50
C PHE A 50 0.35 -0.89 10.46
N GLU A 51 0.77 0.28 10.95
CA GLU A 51 1.89 0.42 11.88
C GLU A 51 3.18 -0.19 11.34
N SER A 52 3.33 -0.19 10.00
CA SER A 52 4.47 -0.78 9.32
C SER A 52 4.65 -0.08 7.97
N THR A 53 5.67 -0.49 7.21
CA THR A 53 5.89 0.04 5.88
C THR A 53 5.54 -1.01 4.84
N PRO A 54 5.21 -0.59 3.60
CA PRO A 54 4.94 -1.54 2.54
C PRO A 54 6.10 -2.50 2.28
N GLY A 55 7.32 -2.02 2.40
CA GLY A 55 8.49 -2.87 2.21
C GLY A 55 8.58 -3.98 3.23
N LYS A 56 8.29 -3.67 4.50
CA LYS A 56 8.30 -4.67 5.56
C LYS A 56 7.20 -5.70 5.36
N MET A 57 6.02 -5.27 4.95
CA MET A 57 4.92 -6.19 4.69
C MET A 57 5.29 -7.16 3.57
N ARG A 58 5.90 -6.66 2.50
CA ARG A 58 6.29 -7.51 1.37
C ARG A 58 7.37 -8.50 1.78
N ARG A 59 8.32 -8.07 2.61
CA ARG A 59 9.37 -8.96 3.11
C ARG A 59 8.77 -10.08 3.95
N TYR A 60 7.86 -9.74 4.85
CA TYR A 60 7.18 -10.71 5.69
C TYR A 60 6.43 -11.74 4.85
N ARG A 61 5.75 -11.30 3.80
CA ARG A 61 5.04 -12.20 2.91
C ARG A 61 5.98 -13.18 2.22
N LYS A 62 7.14 -12.70 1.77
CA LYS A 62 8.12 -13.57 1.12
C LYS A 62 8.68 -14.60 2.07
N GLU A 63 8.92 -14.22 3.31
CA GLU A 63 9.44 -15.16 4.31
C GLU A 63 8.43 -16.26 4.58
N GLN A 64 7.15 -15.92 4.71
CA GLN A 64 6.13 -16.91 4.92
C GLN A 64 5.97 -17.84 3.72
N LYS A 65 6.15 -17.31 2.53
CA LYS A 65 6.03 -18.10 1.32
C LYS A 65 7.11 -19.16 1.20
N ILE A 66 8.27 -18.88 1.77
CA ILE A 66 9.40 -19.81 1.71
C ILE A 66 9.15 -21.06 2.56
N GLU A 67 8.32 -20.97 3.55
CA GLU A 67 8.04 -22.07 4.44
C GLU A 67 7.20 -23.19 3.81
N ASP A 68 6.58 -22.88 2.69
CA ASP A 68 5.84 -23.88 1.97
C ASP A 68 6.80 -24.80 1.20
#